data_31bc24eb885b6352551875970d2b90ff
#
_entry.id   31bc24eb885b6352551875970d2b90ff
#
_cell.length_a   1.000
_cell.length_b   1.000
_cell.length_c   1.000
_cell.angle_alpha   90.00
_cell.angle_beta   90.00
_cell.angle_gamma   90.00
#
_symmetry.space_group_name_H-M   'P 1'
#
loop_
_entity.id
_entity.type
_entity.pdbx_description
1 polymer ?
#
loop_
_entity_poly.entity_id
_entity_poly.type
_entity_poly.pdbx_seq_one_letter_code
_entity_poly.pdbx_strand_id
1 'polypeptide(L)'
;TSAQEIQIKMAQGAKPGEGGHLPGKKVYPWIARTRCSTPGVTLISPPPHHDIYSIEDLAQLIYDLKCSNRKAAINVKLVSESGVGTIAAGVAKAGAEVILISGFDGGTGAAPRNSIHNAGLPWELGLAEAHQSLIMNGLRSRVRIEADSKLMSGRDVAIAAMLGAEEFGFGTGPLVAMGCVMMRVCNLDTCPMGICTQNLSLIHISEPTRP
;
A
#
# COMPACT_ATOMS: atom_id res chain seq x y z
N THR A 1 14.12 -13.79 2.86
CA THR A 1 15.53 -13.90 2.41
C THR A 1 15.70 -14.01 0.90
N SER A 2 14.62 -14.31 0.15
CA SER A 2 14.65 -14.44 -1.32
C SER A 2 14.01 -13.26 -2.06
N ALA A 3 13.48 -12.28 -1.35
CA ALA A 3 12.85 -11.11 -1.95
C ALA A 3 13.90 -10.22 -2.65
N GLN A 4 13.51 -9.63 -3.79
CA GLN A 4 14.29 -8.60 -4.47
C GLN A 4 14.02 -7.21 -3.88
N GLU A 5 12.83 -7.02 -3.30
CA GLU A 5 12.41 -5.81 -2.61
C GLU A 5 11.64 -6.15 -1.33
N ILE A 6 11.84 -5.35 -0.29
CA ILE A 6 11.12 -5.46 0.99
C ILE A 6 10.44 -4.11 1.23
N GLN A 7 9.12 -4.12 1.40
CA GLN A 7 8.35 -2.90 1.63
C GLN A 7 7.98 -2.74 3.11
N ILE A 8 8.36 -1.60 3.69
CA ILE A 8 7.87 -1.14 4.99
C ILE A 8 6.63 -0.29 4.73
N LYS A 9 5.47 -0.78 5.13
CA LYS A 9 4.20 -0.07 4.94
C LYS A 9 3.88 0.76 6.17
N MET A 10 4.13 2.07 6.11
CA MET A 10 3.84 2.99 7.22
C MET A 10 2.35 3.27 7.33
N ALA A 11 1.67 3.47 6.20
CA ALA A 11 0.24 3.73 6.17
C ALA A 11 -0.34 3.33 4.81
N GLN A 12 -1.64 3.57 4.62
CA GLN A 12 -2.36 3.28 3.38
C GLN A 12 -3.25 4.47 3.04
N GLY A 13 -3.19 4.96 1.80
CA GLY A 13 -3.88 6.17 1.35
C GLY A 13 -5.40 6.12 1.50
N ALA A 14 -6.00 4.95 1.32
CA ALA A 14 -7.45 4.76 1.47
C ALA A 14 -7.95 4.87 2.93
N LYS A 15 -7.07 4.84 3.92
CA LYS A 15 -7.40 4.93 5.35
C LYS A 15 -6.22 5.47 6.18
N PRO A 16 -5.73 6.67 5.88
CA PRO A 16 -4.61 7.26 6.62
C PRO A 16 -4.98 7.42 8.10
N GLY A 17 -4.02 7.13 8.99
CA GLY A 17 -4.21 7.26 10.43
C GLY A 17 -5.04 6.19 11.13
N GLU A 18 -5.72 5.29 10.40
CA GLU A 18 -6.56 4.24 11.00
C GLU A 18 -5.77 2.98 11.40
N GLY A 19 -4.56 2.83 10.87
CA GLY A 19 -3.76 1.63 11.09
C GLY A 19 -4.16 0.42 10.25
N GLY A 20 -3.55 -0.74 10.53
CA GLY A 20 -3.87 -2.01 9.89
C GLY A 20 -5.13 -2.63 10.48
N HIS A 21 -5.97 -3.19 9.64
CA HIS A 21 -7.22 -3.82 10.05
C HIS A 21 -7.56 -5.00 9.15
N LEU A 22 -7.86 -6.15 9.74
CA LEU A 22 -8.44 -7.31 9.05
C LEU A 22 -9.67 -7.77 9.82
N PRO A 23 -10.88 -7.63 9.21
CA PRO A 23 -12.13 -8.03 9.87
C PRO A 23 -12.15 -9.50 10.27
N GLY A 24 -12.67 -9.83 11.45
CA GLY A 24 -12.73 -11.20 11.96
C GLY A 24 -13.39 -12.19 11.02
N LYS A 25 -14.42 -11.76 10.28
CA LYS A 25 -15.08 -12.56 9.23
C LYS A 25 -14.13 -13.08 8.14
N LYS A 26 -13.00 -12.38 7.92
CA LYS A 26 -11.96 -12.76 6.95
C LYS A 26 -10.80 -13.53 7.58
N VAL A 27 -10.81 -13.72 8.91
CA VAL A 27 -9.78 -14.46 9.63
C VAL A 27 -10.18 -15.93 9.72
N TYR A 28 -10.09 -16.61 8.59
CA TYR A 28 -10.28 -18.04 8.47
C TYR A 28 -9.19 -18.83 9.21
N PRO A 29 -9.36 -20.14 9.49
CA PRO A 29 -8.36 -20.92 10.22
C PRO A 29 -6.94 -20.88 9.61
N TRP A 30 -6.83 -20.91 8.28
CA TRP A 30 -5.55 -20.83 7.60
C TRP A 30 -4.92 -19.44 7.67
N ILE A 31 -5.76 -18.39 7.59
CA ILE A 31 -5.29 -16.99 7.78
C ILE A 31 -4.80 -16.79 9.21
N ALA A 32 -5.58 -17.25 10.20
CA ALA A 32 -5.21 -17.18 11.61
C ALA A 32 -3.87 -17.89 11.89
N ARG A 33 -3.67 -19.07 11.31
CA ARG A 33 -2.40 -19.80 11.43
C ARG A 33 -1.23 -18.99 10.89
N THR A 34 -1.37 -18.40 9.69
CA THR A 34 -0.33 -17.57 9.07
C THR A 34 -0.05 -16.30 9.87
N ARG A 35 -1.07 -15.75 10.52
CA ARG A 35 -0.97 -14.51 11.31
C ARG A 35 -0.70 -14.76 12.80
N CYS A 36 -0.44 -16.00 13.21
CA CYS A 36 -0.25 -16.40 14.61
C CYS A 36 -1.36 -15.88 15.52
N SER A 37 -2.63 -16.06 15.11
CA SER A 37 -3.83 -15.49 15.73
C SER A 37 -4.93 -16.54 15.87
N THR A 38 -6.07 -16.13 16.42
CA THR A 38 -7.27 -16.98 16.61
C THR A 38 -8.26 -16.75 15.46
N PRO A 39 -8.84 -17.81 14.86
CA PRO A 39 -9.87 -17.66 13.82
C PRO A 39 -11.08 -16.86 14.31
N GLY A 40 -11.62 -16.01 13.42
CA GLY A 40 -12.79 -15.18 13.69
C GLY A 40 -12.55 -13.93 14.52
N VAL A 41 -11.34 -13.73 15.04
CA VAL A 41 -10.98 -12.53 15.80
C VAL A 41 -10.41 -11.47 14.85
N THR A 42 -10.93 -10.24 14.94
CA THR A 42 -10.43 -9.10 14.16
C THR A 42 -9.00 -8.80 14.54
N LEU A 43 -8.13 -8.65 13.52
CA LEU A 43 -6.74 -8.25 13.71
C LEU A 43 -6.61 -6.75 13.50
N ILE A 44 -5.98 -6.08 14.45
CA ILE A 44 -5.75 -4.63 14.43
C ILE A 44 -4.27 -4.38 14.67
N SER A 45 -3.68 -3.53 13.84
CA SER A 45 -2.34 -2.97 14.06
C SER A 45 -2.51 -1.46 14.19
N PRO A 46 -2.38 -0.89 15.40
CA PRO A 46 -2.53 0.54 15.58
C PRO A 46 -1.42 1.31 14.85
N PRO A 47 -1.67 2.55 14.40
CA PRO A 47 -0.61 3.46 14.01
C PRO A 47 0.10 4.01 15.28
N PRO A 48 1.41 4.28 15.24
CA PRO A 48 2.34 3.94 14.17
C PRO A 48 2.60 2.45 14.10
N HIS A 49 2.79 1.92 12.89
CA HIS A 49 3.09 0.51 12.69
C HIS A 49 4.50 0.17 13.16
N HIS A 50 4.69 -1.06 13.64
CA HIS A 50 6.01 -1.62 13.97
C HIS A 50 6.79 -0.86 15.05
N ASP A 51 6.12 -0.11 15.92
CA ASP A 51 6.74 0.73 16.95
C ASP A 51 7.71 1.79 16.37
N ILE A 52 7.44 2.27 15.16
CA ILE A 52 8.19 3.32 14.50
C ILE A 52 7.58 4.68 14.85
N TYR A 53 8.26 5.46 15.67
CA TYR A 53 7.81 6.76 16.15
C TYR A 53 8.63 7.93 15.59
N SER A 54 9.76 7.63 14.94
CA SER A 54 10.68 8.62 14.39
C SER A 54 11.36 8.13 13.12
N ILE A 55 12.04 9.04 12.40
CA ILE A 55 12.89 8.67 11.25
C ILE A 55 14.07 7.80 11.70
N GLU A 56 14.56 7.98 12.91
CA GLU A 56 15.65 7.19 13.49
C GLU A 56 15.22 5.74 13.72
N ASP A 57 14.02 5.51 14.23
CA ASP A 57 13.46 4.16 14.39
C ASP A 57 13.30 3.48 13.02
N LEU A 58 12.83 4.25 12.02
CA LEU A 58 12.73 3.75 10.66
C LEU A 58 14.09 3.42 10.06
N ALA A 59 15.10 4.25 10.29
CA ALA A 59 16.47 4.01 9.84
C ALA A 59 17.04 2.72 10.46
N GLN A 60 16.77 2.46 11.72
CA GLN A 60 17.15 1.23 12.40
C GLN A 60 16.51 0.01 11.73
N LEU A 61 15.19 0.07 11.49
CA LEU A 61 14.49 -1.04 10.81
C LEU A 61 15.01 -1.27 9.39
N ILE A 62 15.28 -0.21 8.63
CA ILE A 62 15.87 -0.30 7.29
C ILE A 62 17.22 -1.00 7.36
N TYR A 63 18.07 -0.62 8.32
CA TYR A 63 19.36 -1.24 8.54
C TYR A 63 19.24 -2.73 8.87
N ASP A 64 18.35 -3.11 9.78
CA ASP A 64 18.12 -4.49 10.20
C ASP A 64 17.63 -5.36 9.04
N LEU A 65 16.73 -4.83 8.21
CA LEU A 65 16.27 -5.51 7.00
C LEU A 65 17.38 -5.68 5.97
N LYS A 66 18.23 -4.67 5.80
CA LYS A 66 19.43 -4.78 4.94
C LYS A 66 20.44 -5.80 5.47
N CYS A 67 20.62 -5.91 6.77
CA CYS A 67 21.46 -6.96 7.38
C CYS A 67 20.89 -8.35 7.12
N SER A 68 19.56 -8.49 7.14
CA SER A 68 18.88 -9.76 6.88
C SER A 68 18.90 -10.17 5.40
N ASN A 69 18.81 -9.19 4.50
CA ASN A 69 18.88 -9.41 3.05
C ASN A 69 19.54 -8.21 2.34
N ARG A 70 20.85 -8.28 2.20
CA ARG A 70 21.66 -7.20 1.58
C ARG A 70 21.32 -6.91 0.11
N LYS A 71 20.72 -7.87 -0.59
CA LYS A 71 20.39 -7.74 -2.02
C LYS A 71 19.03 -7.10 -2.27
N ALA A 72 18.13 -7.15 -1.29
CA ALA A 72 16.80 -6.56 -1.44
C ALA A 72 16.86 -5.03 -1.36
N ALA A 73 16.16 -4.36 -2.26
CA ALA A 73 15.86 -2.94 -2.12
C ALA A 73 14.88 -2.74 -0.96
N ILE A 74 15.03 -1.65 -0.22
CA ILE A 74 14.07 -1.28 0.82
C ILE A 74 13.17 -0.17 0.30
N ASN A 75 11.88 -0.51 0.22
CA ASN A 75 10.80 0.38 -0.17
C ASN A 75 10.05 0.85 1.08
N VAL A 76 9.75 2.14 1.17
CA VAL A 76 8.92 2.70 2.24
C VAL A 76 7.66 3.30 1.64
N LYS A 77 6.50 2.71 2.00
CA LYS A 77 5.20 3.20 1.56
C LYS A 77 4.70 4.31 2.47
N LEU A 78 4.53 5.48 1.88
CA LEU A 78 3.98 6.69 2.48
C LEU A 78 2.59 6.99 1.89
N VAL A 79 1.88 7.90 2.54
CA VAL A 79 0.56 8.37 2.11
C VAL A 79 0.68 9.77 1.55
N SER A 80 -0.08 10.05 0.48
CA SER A 80 -0.27 11.41 -0.01
C SER A 80 -1.04 12.23 1.02
N GLU A 81 -0.32 13.05 1.76
CA GLU A 81 -0.82 13.98 2.78
C GLU A 81 0.07 15.22 2.81
N SER A 82 -0.42 16.29 3.41
CA SER A 82 0.36 17.53 3.55
C SER A 82 1.62 17.27 4.38
N GLY A 83 2.79 17.67 3.88
CA GLY A 83 4.06 17.47 4.54
C GLY A 83 4.77 16.16 4.17
N VAL A 84 4.19 15.33 3.30
CA VAL A 84 4.81 14.07 2.86
C VAL A 84 6.18 14.26 2.24
N GLY A 85 6.43 15.42 1.63
CA GLY A 85 7.75 15.74 1.08
C GLY A 85 8.85 15.80 2.13
N THR A 86 8.57 16.34 3.33
CA THR A 86 9.51 16.34 4.45
C THR A 86 9.76 14.92 4.94
N ILE A 87 8.73 14.12 5.05
CA ILE A 87 8.83 12.70 5.43
C ILE A 87 9.66 11.94 4.39
N ALA A 88 9.41 12.14 3.10
CA ALA A 88 10.16 11.51 2.01
C ALA A 88 11.65 11.86 2.07
N ALA A 89 12.00 13.12 2.35
CA ALA A 89 13.39 13.53 2.54
C ALA A 89 14.05 12.82 3.75
N GLY A 90 13.32 12.67 4.86
CA GLY A 90 13.77 11.90 6.03
C GLY A 90 13.99 10.42 5.69
N VAL A 91 13.04 9.81 5.01
CA VAL A 91 13.09 8.40 4.57
C VAL A 91 14.27 8.14 3.63
N ALA A 92 14.54 9.06 2.69
CA ALA A 92 15.69 8.97 1.82
C ALA A 92 17.02 9.06 2.60
N LYS A 93 17.09 9.93 3.62
CA LYS A 93 18.26 10.03 4.52
C LYS A 93 18.41 8.77 5.38
N ALA A 94 17.32 8.14 5.78
CA ALA A 94 17.31 6.89 6.53
C ALA A 94 17.81 5.68 5.73
N GLY A 95 18.00 5.81 4.41
CA GLY A 95 18.60 4.79 3.56
C GLY A 95 17.61 3.93 2.78
N ALA A 96 16.35 4.35 2.65
CA ALA A 96 15.42 3.73 1.70
C ALA A 96 15.91 3.93 0.26
N GLU A 97 15.65 2.94 -0.59
CA GLU A 97 16.03 2.95 -2.01
C GLU A 97 14.82 3.25 -2.90
N VAL A 98 13.62 2.95 -2.40
CA VAL A 98 12.34 3.23 -3.08
C VAL A 98 11.40 3.91 -2.09
N ILE A 99 10.66 4.90 -2.56
CA ILE A 99 9.62 5.59 -1.79
C ILE A 99 8.32 5.49 -2.58
N LEU A 100 7.34 4.77 -2.06
CA LEU A 100 6.01 4.68 -2.66
C LEU A 100 5.10 5.75 -2.07
N ILE A 101 4.54 6.59 -2.92
CA ILE A 101 3.50 7.57 -2.57
C ILE A 101 2.14 7.01 -2.97
N SER A 102 1.31 6.74 -1.97
CA SER A 102 -0.03 6.15 -2.13
C SER A 102 -1.11 7.21 -1.99
N GLY A 103 -1.99 7.33 -2.98
CA GLY A 103 -3.14 8.25 -2.93
C GLY A 103 -4.35 7.66 -2.19
N PHE A 104 -5.39 8.49 -1.99
CA PHE A 104 -6.62 8.12 -1.26
C PHE A 104 -7.45 7.05 -1.98
N ASP A 105 -7.43 7.03 -3.29
CA ASP A 105 -8.35 6.22 -4.12
C ASP A 105 -7.87 4.78 -4.33
N GLY A 106 -6.98 4.32 -3.45
CA GLY A 106 -6.51 2.93 -3.43
C GLY A 106 -7.60 1.95 -3.03
N GLY A 107 -7.52 0.72 -3.54
CA GLY A 107 -8.36 -0.40 -3.10
C GLY A 107 -7.86 -1.00 -1.80
N THR A 108 -8.78 -1.43 -0.94
CA THR A 108 -8.46 -2.23 0.23
C THR A 108 -9.59 -3.21 0.54
N GLY A 109 -9.23 -4.46 0.84
CA GLY A 109 -10.17 -5.49 1.26
C GLY A 109 -10.55 -5.44 2.74
N ALA A 110 -10.17 -4.39 3.47
CA ALA A 110 -10.35 -4.28 4.90
C ALA A 110 -11.05 -2.99 5.35
N ALA A 111 -10.86 -1.86 4.65
CA ALA A 111 -11.43 -0.58 5.06
C ALA A 111 -12.92 -0.46 4.70
N PRO A 112 -13.73 0.19 5.53
CA PRO A 112 -15.10 0.54 5.20
C PRO A 112 -15.16 1.60 4.10
N ARG A 113 -16.33 1.71 3.46
CA ARG A 113 -16.50 2.58 2.29
C ARG A 113 -16.28 4.06 2.60
N ASN A 114 -16.71 4.51 3.77
CA ASN A 114 -16.54 5.91 4.20
C ASN A 114 -15.05 6.31 4.33
N SER A 115 -14.20 5.43 4.87
CA SER A 115 -12.76 5.68 4.93
C SER A 115 -12.15 5.83 3.52
N ILE A 116 -12.52 4.95 2.60
CA ILE A 116 -12.02 4.96 1.22
C ILE A 116 -12.40 6.25 0.48
N HIS A 117 -13.59 6.80 0.75
CA HIS A 117 -14.11 7.96 0.02
C HIS A 117 -13.82 9.31 0.66
N ASN A 118 -13.54 9.34 1.97
CA ASN A 118 -13.52 10.59 2.73
C ASN A 118 -12.19 10.86 3.45
N ALA A 119 -11.19 10.02 3.26
CA ALA A 119 -9.87 10.19 3.86
C ALA A 119 -8.77 10.20 2.80
N GLY A 120 -7.63 10.82 3.10
CA GLY A 120 -6.48 10.91 2.21
C GLY A 120 -6.58 11.96 1.11
N LEU A 121 -5.48 12.17 0.40
CA LEU A 121 -5.34 13.12 -0.72
C LEU A 121 -5.04 12.37 -2.03
N PRO A 122 -5.28 13.02 -3.20
CA PRO A 122 -4.86 12.47 -4.49
C PRO A 122 -3.35 12.21 -4.53
N TRP A 123 -2.94 11.14 -5.19
CA TRP A 123 -1.51 10.77 -5.32
C TRP A 123 -0.69 11.85 -6.02
N GLU A 124 -1.30 12.61 -6.94
CA GLU A 124 -0.65 13.66 -7.71
C GLU A 124 -0.06 14.75 -6.80
N LEU A 125 -0.80 15.13 -5.74
CA LEU A 125 -0.34 16.14 -4.80
C LEU A 125 0.87 15.66 -4.00
N GLY A 126 0.76 14.48 -3.39
CA GLY A 126 1.86 13.93 -2.59
C GLY A 126 3.09 13.58 -3.42
N LEU A 127 2.89 13.07 -4.63
CA LEU A 127 3.97 12.76 -5.55
C LEU A 127 4.76 14.02 -5.94
N ALA A 128 4.04 15.08 -6.34
CA ALA A 128 4.66 16.35 -6.71
C ALA A 128 5.42 16.97 -5.53
N GLU A 129 4.82 16.98 -4.33
CA GLU A 129 5.45 17.49 -3.11
C GLU A 129 6.71 16.68 -2.75
N ALA A 130 6.64 15.35 -2.77
CA ALA A 130 7.76 14.48 -2.47
C ALA A 130 8.91 14.68 -3.48
N HIS A 131 8.59 14.71 -4.78
CA HIS A 131 9.57 14.91 -5.84
C HIS A 131 10.30 16.25 -5.68
N GLN A 132 9.57 17.36 -5.50
CA GLN A 132 10.16 18.68 -5.32
C GLN A 132 11.00 18.76 -4.04
N SER A 133 10.53 18.22 -2.93
CA SER A 133 11.26 18.21 -1.66
C SER A 133 12.55 17.41 -1.75
N LEU A 134 12.55 16.29 -2.46
CA LEU A 134 13.76 15.49 -2.70
C LEU A 134 14.77 16.24 -3.57
N ILE A 135 14.32 16.97 -4.61
CA ILE A 135 15.19 17.82 -5.44
C ILE A 135 15.81 18.91 -4.58
N MET A 136 15.01 19.68 -3.84
CA MET A 136 15.47 20.79 -3.00
C MET A 136 16.50 20.36 -1.94
N ASN A 137 16.41 19.10 -1.48
CA ASN A 137 17.36 18.54 -0.51
C ASN A 137 18.54 17.80 -1.15
N GLY A 138 18.66 17.75 -2.49
CA GLY A 138 19.70 17.01 -3.18
C GLY A 138 19.64 15.48 -3.00
N LEU A 139 18.45 14.95 -2.73
CA LEU A 139 18.23 13.55 -2.41
C LEU A 139 17.55 12.76 -3.56
N ARG A 140 17.02 13.47 -4.57
CA ARG A 140 16.20 12.85 -5.62
C ARG A 140 16.91 11.71 -6.35
N SER A 141 18.19 11.84 -6.63
CA SER A 141 19.00 10.83 -7.33
C SER A 141 19.34 9.60 -6.47
N ARG A 142 19.03 9.63 -5.17
CA ARG A 142 19.35 8.54 -4.24
C ARG A 142 18.22 7.52 -4.10
N VAL A 143 17.00 7.88 -4.53
CA VAL A 143 15.80 7.06 -4.38
C VAL A 143 15.01 7.04 -5.68
N ARG A 144 14.33 5.93 -5.94
CA ARG A 144 13.28 5.82 -6.94
C ARG A 144 11.95 6.18 -6.30
N ILE A 145 11.08 6.84 -7.03
CA ILE A 145 9.72 7.15 -6.54
C ILE A 145 8.73 6.27 -7.27
N GLU A 146 7.94 5.55 -6.50
CA GLU A 146 6.81 4.76 -6.97
C GLU A 146 5.50 5.50 -6.65
N ALA A 147 4.51 5.41 -7.54
CA ALA A 147 3.17 5.94 -7.30
C ALA A 147 2.12 4.84 -7.44
N ASP A 148 1.15 4.79 -6.54
CA ASP A 148 -0.01 3.92 -6.64
C ASP A 148 -1.32 4.67 -6.33
N SER A 149 -2.41 3.98 -6.43
CA SER A 149 -3.79 4.39 -6.19
C SER A 149 -4.52 4.80 -7.46
N LYS A 150 -5.10 3.77 -8.08
CA LYS A 150 -6.03 3.92 -9.21
C LYS A 150 -5.39 4.50 -10.48
N LEU A 151 -4.14 4.16 -10.74
CA LEU A 151 -3.60 4.32 -12.08
C LEU A 151 -4.34 3.34 -13.00
N MET A 152 -5.18 3.84 -13.90
CA MET A 152 -6.12 3.02 -14.71
C MET A 152 -5.78 3.05 -16.19
N SER A 153 -5.06 4.06 -16.65
CA SER A 153 -4.79 4.30 -18.05
C SER A 153 -3.33 4.71 -18.30
N GLY A 154 -2.89 4.61 -19.56
CA GLY A 154 -1.58 5.12 -19.96
C GLY A 154 -1.42 6.63 -19.74
N ARG A 155 -2.54 7.39 -19.74
CA ARG A 155 -2.54 8.82 -19.40
C ARG A 155 -2.13 9.04 -17.95
N ASP A 156 -2.66 8.25 -17.01
CA ASP A 156 -2.33 8.37 -15.58
C ASP A 156 -0.85 8.07 -15.36
N VAL A 157 -0.33 7.05 -16.03
CA VAL A 157 1.10 6.69 -16.00
C VAL A 157 1.96 7.84 -16.55
N ALA A 158 1.56 8.44 -17.67
CA ALA A 158 2.30 9.57 -18.25
C ALA A 158 2.30 10.79 -17.31
N ILE A 159 1.18 11.10 -16.66
CA ILE A 159 1.08 12.17 -15.67
C ILE A 159 1.97 11.86 -14.46
N ALA A 160 1.92 10.63 -13.94
CA ALA A 160 2.75 10.24 -12.80
C ALA A 160 4.26 10.34 -13.14
N ALA A 161 4.66 9.92 -14.35
CA ALA A 161 6.04 10.07 -14.81
C ALA A 161 6.47 11.54 -14.91
N MET A 162 5.61 12.42 -15.44
CA MET A 162 5.89 13.87 -15.49
C MET A 162 6.00 14.50 -14.11
N LEU A 163 5.28 13.98 -13.12
CA LEU A 163 5.35 14.44 -11.72
C LEU A 163 6.52 13.82 -10.95
N GLY A 164 7.27 12.91 -11.57
CA GLY A 164 8.51 12.39 -11.03
C GLY A 164 8.49 10.92 -10.57
N ALA A 165 7.43 10.16 -10.83
CA ALA A 165 7.43 8.72 -10.58
C ALA A 165 8.25 7.96 -11.63
N GLU A 166 8.96 6.93 -11.19
CA GLU A 166 9.74 6.00 -12.02
C GLU A 166 9.14 4.59 -12.01
N GLU A 167 8.36 4.29 -10.98
CA GLU A 167 7.68 3.00 -10.79
C GLU A 167 6.18 3.23 -10.58
N PHE A 168 5.35 2.27 -11.01
CA PHE A 168 3.90 2.44 -11.05
C PHE A 168 3.19 1.21 -10.50
N GLY A 169 2.40 1.40 -9.44
CA GLY A 169 1.62 0.35 -8.80
C GLY A 169 0.18 0.27 -9.33
N PHE A 170 -0.23 -0.90 -9.80
CA PHE A 170 -1.57 -1.14 -10.33
C PHE A 170 -2.35 -2.11 -9.43
N GLY A 171 -3.53 -1.71 -9.00
CA GLY A 171 -4.44 -2.55 -8.22
C GLY A 171 -5.83 -2.64 -8.83
N THR A 172 -6.54 -1.52 -8.91
CA THR A 172 -7.94 -1.47 -9.36
C THR A 172 -8.10 -1.87 -10.83
N GLY A 173 -7.21 -1.43 -11.72
CA GLY A 173 -7.26 -1.77 -13.14
C GLY A 173 -7.24 -3.29 -13.40
N PRO A 174 -6.25 -4.02 -12.91
CA PRO A 174 -6.22 -5.48 -12.97
C PRO A 174 -7.46 -6.15 -12.34
N LEU A 175 -7.93 -5.65 -11.18
CA LEU A 175 -9.13 -6.21 -10.55
C LEU A 175 -10.38 -6.05 -11.43
N VAL A 176 -10.54 -4.89 -12.07
CA VAL A 176 -11.65 -4.65 -13.00
C VAL A 176 -11.54 -5.58 -14.23
N ALA A 177 -10.34 -5.76 -14.76
CA ALA A 177 -10.09 -6.69 -15.85
C ALA A 177 -10.42 -8.16 -15.47
N MET A 178 -10.28 -8.51 -14.19
CA MET A 178 -10.68 -9.81 -13.64
C MET A 178 -12.18 -9.91 -13.32
N GLY A 179 -12.97 -8.87 -13.57
CA GLY A 179 -14.42 -8.86 -13.36
C GLY A 179 -14.90 -8.16 -12.10
N CYS A 180 -14.06 -7.38 -11.39
CA CYS A 180 -14.51 -6.61 -10.25
C CYS A 180 -15.53 -5.55 -10.66
N VAL A 181 -16.72 -5.59 -10.07
CA VAL A 181 -17.82 -4.65 -10.34
C VAL A 181 -17.80 -3.41 -9.42
N MET A 182 -16.73 -3.20 -8.70
CA MET A 182 -16.51 -2.01 -7.83
C MET A 182 -17.60 -1.77 -6.77
N MET A 183 -18.21 -2.83 -6.28
CA MET A 183 -19.33 -2.77 -5.33
C MET A 183 -18.92 -2.29 -3.93
N ARG A 184 -17.62 -2.32 -3.64
CA ARG A 184 -17.02 -1.85 -2.36
C ARG A 184 -17.55 -2.54 -1.10
N VAL A 185 -17.89 -3.82 -1.20
CA VAL A 185 -18.25 -4.70 -0.08
C VAL A 185 -17.11 -5.63 0.35
N CYS A 186 -15.89 -5.28 -0.04
CA CYS A 186 -14.69 -6.11 0.18
C CYS A 186 -14.41 -6.41 1.67
N ASN A 187 -14.72 -5.45 2.55
CA ASN A 187 -14.54 -5.61 4.00
C ASN A 187 -15.57 -6.53 4.65
N LEU A 188 -16.67 -6.83 3.95
CA LEU A 188 -17.77 -7.68 4.48
C LEU A 188 -17.58 -9.17 4.18
N ASP A 189 -16.58 -9.53 3.38
CA ASP A 189 -16.33 -10.90 2.87
C ASP A 189 -17.47 -11.46 1.99
N THR A 190 -18.25 -10.56 1.39
CA THR A 190 -19.41 -10.87 0.55
C THR A 190 -19.22 -10.42 -0.90
N CYS A 191 -17.99 -10.56 -1.42
CA CYS A 191 -17.68 -10.14 -2.78
C CYS A 191 -18.53 -10.95 -3.79
N PRO A 192 -19.41 -10.30 -4.60
CA PRO A 192 -20.28 -11.02 -5.52
C PRO A 192 -19.52 -11.67 -6.69
N MET A 193 -18.30 -11.18 -6.96
CA MET A 193 -17.44 -11.72 -8.02
C MET A 193 -16.37 -12.69 -7.51
N GLY A 194 -16.37 -13.03 -6.23
CA GLY A 194 -15.39 -13.95 -5.65
C GLY A 194 -13.95 -13.42 -5.51
N ILE A 195 -13.65 -12.21 -5.98
CA ILE A 195 -12.26 -11.69 -6.09
C ILE A 195 -11.65 -11.36 -4.73
N CYS A 196 -12.44 -10.77 -3.80
CA CYS A 196 -11.97 -10.29 -2.50
C CYS A 196 -12.49 -11.12 -1.33
N THR A 197 -12.75 -12.40 -1.51
CA THR A 197 -13.22 -13.29 -0.46
C THR A 197 -12.38 -14.56 -0.40
N GLN A 198 -12.37 -15.19 0.78
CA GLN A 198 -11.84 -16.52 1.00
C GLN A 198 -12.99 -17.54 1.22
N ASN A 199 -14.24 -17.10 1.10
CA ASN A 199 -15.40 -17.99 1.19
C ASN A 199 -15.47 -18.88 -0.06
N LEU A 200 -15.31 -20.18 0.15
CA LEU A 200 -15.25 -21.16 -0.95
C LEU A 200 -16.52 -21.19 -1.79
N SER A 201 -17.68 -20.85 -1.24
CA SER A 201 -18.92 -20.78 -2.01
C SER A 201 -19.01 -19.57 -2.95
N LEU A 202 -18.20 -18.55 -2.72
CA LEU A 202 -18.15 -17.32 -3.54
C LEU A 202 -16.94 -17.28 -4.47
N ILE A 203 -15.82 -17.86 -4.07
CA ILE A 203 -14.57 -17.80 -4.84
C ILE A 203 -14.71 -18.51 -6.21
N HIS A 204 -15.56 -19.52 -6.34
CA HIS A 204 -15.80 -20.25 -7.58
C HIS A 204 -16.62 -19.47 -8.62
N ILE A 205 -17.22 -18.33 -8.25
CA ILE A 205 -18.00 -17.51 -9.19
C ILE A 205 -17.07 -16.86 -10.23
N SER A 206 -15.83 -16.58 -9.88
CA SER A 206 -14.85 -15.94 -10.76
C SER A 206 -13.96 -16.91 -11.52
N GLU A 207 -14.06 -18.21 -11.30
CA GLU A 207 -13.34 -19.18 -12.12
C GLU A 207 -13.92 -19.19 -13.55
N PRO A 208 -13.09 -18.95 -14.58
CA PRO A 208 -13.55 -19.13 -15.94
C PRO A 208 -13.96 -20.59 -16.11
N THR A 209 -15.23 -20.82 -16.44
CA THR A 209 -15.67 -22.14 -16.91
C THR A 209 -14.78 -22.52 -18.07
N ARG A 210 -13.85 -23.46 -17.85
CA ARG A 210 -13.09 -24.04 -18.94
C ARG A 210 -14.10 -24.68 -19.91
N PRO A 211 -14.04 -24.35 -21.20
CA PRO A 211 -14.85 -25.04 -22.20
C PRO A 211 -14.47 -26.52 -22.28
#